data_6837a5c549e0e25961928d8ee2290991
#
_entry.id   6837a5c549e0e25961928d8ee2290991
#
_cell.length_a   1.000
_cell.length_b   1.000
_cell.length_c   1.000
_cell.angle_alpha   90.00
_cell.angle_beta   90.00
_cell.angle_gamma   90.00
#
_symmetry.space_group_name_H-M   'P 1'
#
loop_
_entity.id
_entity.type
_entity.pdbx_description
1 polymer ?
#
loop_
_entity_poly.entity_id
_entity_poly.type
_entity_poly.pdbx_seq_one_letter_code
_entity_poly.pdbx_strand_id
1 'polypeptide(L)'
;MKLQFKSVKPLPHSEDLLNTFVFIDYEYLFFRFKQSFSAKPMLDEIVDDINSIATVSRFTIFGDFSKPELSYERNRIRTITNNIIDCAYSNESSVKDYTDFIMLDHIYQSLYHTDDVEQFIIITGDGHFSSVIAFIKRNRKKVIGVYGLAGSLHRQLCDCSTWAKEISVAEGDELEYQTYLLRNLHDAETKGKLPTFGRTVDYTQGRYGGDRFLYERVLRNLIDEGYVVSSLCTSVEGREFKMLSVNWERVREELDF
;
A
#
# COMPACT_ATOMS: atom_id res chain seq x y z
N MET A 1 12.22 0.83 -1.08
CA MET A 1 10.96 0.42 -1.79
C MET A 1 10.57 1.58 -2.68
N LYS A 2 10.19 1.32 -3.92
CA LYS A 2 9.73 2.34 -4.86
C LYS A 2 8.38 1.91 -5.43
N LEU A 3 7.43 2.84 -5.57
CA LEU A 3 6.13 2.54 -6.12
C LEU A 3 6.13 2.54 -7.64
N GLN A 4 5.26 1.72 -8.21
CA GLN A 4 4.88 1.74 -9.63
C GLN A 4 3.40 2.04 -9.74
N PHE A 5 3.06 2.88 -10.71
CA PHE A 5 1.69 3.31 -10.99
C PHE A 5 1.30 2.82 -12.38
N LYS A 6 0.59 1.69 -12.43
CA LYS A 6 0.17 1.07 -13.68
C LYS A 6 -1.21 1.57 -14.08
N SER A 7 -1.33 2.14 -15.27
CA SER A 7 -2.63 2.52 -15.83
C SER A 7 -3.42 1.26 -16.20
N VAL A 8 -4.55 1.03 -15.57
CA VAL A 8 -5.53 -0.02 -15.91
C VAL A 8 -6.66 0.51 -16.78
N LYS A 9 -6.89 1.82 -16.72
CA LYS A 9 -7.74 2.55 -17.63
C LYS A 9 -7.07 3.88 -17.95
N PRO A 10 -6.85 4.22 -19.25
CA PRO A 10 -6.01 5.34 -19.65
C PRO A 10 -6.57 6.68 -19.16
N LEU A 11 -5.66 7.62 -18.91
CA LEU A 11 -6.03 9.00 -18.63
C LEU A 11 -6.60 9.63 -19.91
N PRO A 12 -7.56 10.57 -19.79
CA PRO A 12 -8.00 11.37 -20.92
C PRO A 12 -6.84 12.21 -21.43
N HIS A 13 -6.75 12.38 -22.74
CA HIS A 13 -5.82 13.32 -23.33
C HIS A 13 -6.26 14.75 -22.99
N SER A 14 -5.47 15.43 -22.19
CA SER A 14 -5.62 16.86 -21.89
C SER A 14 -4.24 17.49 -21.98
N GLU A 15 -4.14 18.66 -22.62
CA GLU A 15 -2.92 19.45 -22.64
C GLU A 15 -2.70 20.18 -21.32
N ASP A 16 -3.80 20.46 -20.59
CA ASP A 16 -3.79 21.16 -19.32
C ASP A 16 -4.04 20.19 -18.14
N LEU A 17 -3.36 20.45 -17.04
CA LEU A 17 -3.60 19.75 -15.77
C LEU A 17 -4.90 20.27 -15.14
N LEU A 18 -5.85 19.37 -14.94
CA LEU A 18 -7.17 19.71 -14.39
C LEU A 18 -7.10 20.09 -12.91
N ASN A 19 -7.89 21.11 -12.53
CA ASN A 19 -8.07 21.46 -11.11
C ASN A 19 -8.76 20.32 -10.36
N THR A 20 -8.09 19.78 -9.34
CA THR A 20 -8.40 18.47 -8.79
C THR A 20 -8.57 18.50 -7.27
N PHE A 21 -9.61 17.83 -6.79
CA PHE A 21 -9.74 17.41 -5.39
C PHE A 21 -9.41 15.92 -5.25
N VAL A 22 -8.60 15.60 -4.23
CA VAL A 22 -8.18 14.23 -3.92
C VAL A 22 -8.78 13.80 -2.58
N PHE A 23 -9.42 12.63 -2.58
CA PHE A 23 -10.01 11.98 -1.41
C PHE A 23 -9.31 10.64 -1.18
N ILE A 24 -8.76 10.45 0.01
CA ILE A 24 -7.95 9.29 0.36
C ILE A 24 -8.61 8.53 1.51
N ASP A 25 -9.08 7.33 1.24
CA ASP A 25 -9.41 6.34 2.25
C ASP A 25 -8.10 5.78 2.83
N TYR A 26 -7.66 6.39 3.94
CA TYR A 26 -6.38 6.05 4.53
C TYR A 26 -6.41 4.70 5.26
N GLU A 27 -7.57 4.29 5.78
CA GLU A 27 -7.71 2.97 6.40
C GLU A 27 -7.48 1.86 5.37
N TYR A 28 -8.18 1.94 4.24
CA TYR A 28 -7.97 1.02 3.13
C TYR A 28 -6.49 1.01 2.72
N LEU A 29 -5.94 2.18 2.45
CA LEU A 29 -4.56 2.32 1.97
C LEU A 29 -3.57 1.72 2.98
N PHE A 30 -3.68 2.05 4.26
CA PHE A 30 -2.78 1.60 5.32
C PHE A 30 -2.83 0.09 5.51
N PHE A 31 -4.04 -0.47 5.70
CA PHE A 31 -4.17 -1.89 5.98
C PHE A 31 -3.84 -2.76 4.77
N ARG A 32 -4.17 -2.30 3.57
CA ARG A 32 -3.80 -3.02 2.34
C ARG A 32 -2.30 -2.96 2.07
N PHE A 33 -1.65 -1.82 2.26
CA PHE A 33 -0.19 -1.74 2.19
C PHE A 33 0.49 -2.67 3.19
N LYS A 34 0.01 -2.69 4.43
CA LYS A 34 0.52 -3.57 5.47
C LYS A 34 0.34 -5.05 5.10
N GLN A 35 -0.82 -5.41 4.54
CA GLN A 35 -1.13 -6.79 4.13
C GLN A 35 -0.33 -7.23 2.90
N SER A 36 -0.31 -6.40 1.84
CA SER A 36 0.28 -6.78 0.55
C SER A 36 1.79 -6.59 0.50
N PHE A 37 2.31 -5.58 1.22
CA PHE A 37 3.71 -5.18 1.12
C PHE A 37 4.45 -5.20 2.45
N SER A 38 3.80 -5.58 3.57
CA SER A 38 4.34 -5.48 4.94
C SER A 38 4.95 -4.11 5.24
N ALA A 39 4.45 -3.06 4.60
CA ALA A 39 4.95 -1.70 4.64
C ALA A 39 3.86 -0.69 4.98
N LYS A 40 4.28 0.55 5.29
CA LYS A 40 3.37 1.70 5.38
C LYS A 40 3.18 2.34 4.01
N PRO A 41 2.02 2.98 3.75
CA PRO A 41 1.81 3.70 2.49
C PRO A 41 2.90 4.77 2.27
N MET A 42 3.47 4.80 1.09
CA MET A 42 4.45 5.81 0.68
C MET A 42 3.71 7.01 0.09
N LEU A 43 3.16 7.84 0.99
CA LEU A 43 2.28 8.94 0.61
C LEU A 43 2.97 9.96 -0.30
N ASP A 44 4.25 10.24 -0.08
CA ASP A 44 5.01 11.20 -0.88
C ASP A 44 5.06 10.76 -2.35
N GLU A 45 5.33 9.48 -2.63
CA GLU A 45 5.37 8.97 -4.00
C GLU A 45 3.97 8.96 -4.66
N ILE A 46 2.91 8.69 -3.89
CA ILE A 46 1.53 8.77 -4.38
C ILE A 46 1.18 10.21 -4.73
N VAL A 47 1.55 11.16 -3.87
CA VAL A 47 1.33 12.60 -4.09
C VAL A 47 2.12 13.09 -5.31
N ASP A 48 3.37 12.65 -5.47
CA ASP A 48 4.21 13.00 -6.63
C ASP A 48 3.60 12.48 -7.95
N ASP A 49 3.11 11.23 -7.98
CA ASP A 49 2.43 10.70 -9.17
C ASP A 49 1.15 11.49 -9.49
N ILE A 50 0.35 11.85 -8.48
CA ILE A 50 -0.86 12.66 -8.67
C ILE A 50 -0.51 14.06 -9.18
N ASN A 51 0.47 14.74 -8.58
CA ASN A 51 0.91 16.08 -8.98
C ASN A 51 1.50 16.09 -10.40
N SER A 52 1.99 14.95 -10.88
CA SER A 52 2.47 14.84 -12.28
C SER A 52 1.34 14.84 -13.32
N ILE A 53 0.09 14.60 -12.91
CA ILE A 53 -1.08 14.43 -13.80
C ILE A 53 -2.25 15.38 -13.49
N ALA A 54 -2.14 16.19 -12.42
CA ALA A 54 -3.23 17.05 -11.97
C ALA A 54 -2.71 18.28 -11.23
N THR A 55 -3.45 19.38 -11.29
CA THR A 55 -3.26 20.53 -10.41
C THR A 55 -4.12 20.34 -9.15
N VAL A 56 -3.50 19.94 -8.05
CA VAL A 56 -4.25 19.59 -6.85
C VAL A 56 -4.53 20.82 -5.97
N SER A 57 -5.82 21.19 -5.83
CA SER A 57 -6.28 22.24 -4.96
C SER A 57 -6.57 21.76 -3.54
N ARG A 58 -6.86 20.48 -3.36
CA ARG A 58 -7.16 19.90 -2.04
C ARG A 58 -6.84 18.41 -1.98
N PHE A 59 -6.08 18.03 -0.95
CA PHE A 59 -5.99 16.66 -0.45
C PHE A 59 -6.81 16.51 0.82
N THR A 60 -7.73 15.55 0.87
CA THR A 60 -8.50 15.22 2.09
C THR A 60 -8.29 13.76 2.43
N ILE A 61 -7.88 13.50 3.65
CA ILE A 61 -7.54 12.14 4.13
C ILE A 61 -8.53 11.73 5.22
N PHE A 62 -9.15 10.58 5.04
CA PHE A 62 -10.16 10.01 5.93
C PHE A 62 -9.62 8.77 6.64
N GLY A 63 -9.94 8.61 7.92
CA GLY A 63 -9.60 7.43 8.68
C GLY A 63 -10.00 7.52 10.13
N ASP A 64 -10.21 6.37 10.77
CA ASP A 64 -10.37 6.28 12.21
C ASP A 64 -9.01 6.27 12.89
N PHE A 65 -8.55 7.46 13.28
CA PHE A 65 -7.25 7.63 13.95
C PHE A 65 -7.28 7.34 15.45
N SER A 66 -8.39 6.85 15.99
CA SER A 66 -8.45 6.26 17.33
C SER A 66 -7.86 4.84 17.36
N LYS A 67 -7.78 4.17 16.21
CA LYS A 67 -7.15 2.87 16.08
C LYS A 67 -5.65 2.96 16.39
N PRO A 68 -5.12 2.06 17.25
CA PRO A 68 -3.72 2.13 17.70
C PRO A 68 -2.72 2.19 16.54
N GLU A 69 -2.95 1.46 15.45
CA GLU A 69 -2.07 1.41 14.29
C GLU A 69 -2.04 2.73 13.51
N LEU A 70 -3.17 3.47 13.48
CA LEU A 70 -3.33 4.71 12.72
C LEU A 70 -3.01 5.96 13.54
N SER A 71 -3.05 5.87 14.87
CA SER A 71 -2.88 7.03 15.76
C SER A 71 -1.57 7.77 15.53
N TYR A 72 -0.49 7.06 15.22
CA TYR A 72 0.84 7.63 14.95
C TYR A 72 1.00 8.18 13.52
N GLU A 73 0.08 7.85 12.60
CA GLU A 73 0.19 8.28 11.21
C GLU A 73 -0.19 9.74 10.98
N ARG A 74 -0.97 10.36 11.89
CA ARG A 74 -1.40 11.77 11.78
C ARG A 74 -0.26 12.74 11.53
N ASN A 75 0.87 12.59 12.23
CA ASN A 75 2.01 13.50 12.07
C ASN A 75 2.66 13.35 10.68
N ARG A 76 2.69 12.13 10.16
CA ARG A 76 3.19 11.86 8.83
C ARG A 76 2.25 12.39 7.75
N ILE A 77 0.94 12.24 7.93
CA ILE A 77 -0.07 12.77 7.01
C ILE A 77 -0.01 14.31 6.96
N ARG A 78 0.27 14.97 8.10
CA ARG A 78 0.38 16.43 8.18
C ARG A 78 1.52 17.03 7.35
N THR A 79 2.49 16.24 6.93
CA THR A 79 3.52 16.72 5.98
C THR A 79 2.96 16.96 4.58
N ILE A 80 1.80 16.35 4.27
CA ILE A 80 1.13 16.43 2.97
C ILE A 80 -0.08 17.39 3.04
N THR A 81 -0.94 17.22 4.05
CA THR A 81 -2.15 18.00 4.20
C THR A 81 -2.60 18.14 5.66
N ASN A 82 -3.22 19.28 5.97
CA ASN A 82 -3.93 19.48 7.24
C ASN A 82 -5.40 19.07 7.16
N ASN A 83 -5.93 18.76 5.98
CA ASN A 83 -7.31 18.31 5.80
C ASN A 83 -7.44 16.82 6.15
N ILE A 84 -7.35 16.52 7.46
CA ILE A 84 -7.50 15.18 8.02
C ILE A 84 -8.87 15.11 8.69
N ILE A 85 -9.71 14.22 8.18
CA ILE A 85 -11.04 13.94 8.74
C ILE A 85 -10.92 12.70 9.61
N ASP A 86 -11.03 12.90 10.92
CA ASP A 86 -11.06 11.80 11.89
C ASP A 86 -12.46 11.19 11.93
N CYS A 87 -12.57 9.94 11.52
CA CYS A 87 -13.80 9.19 11.45
C CYS A 87 -14.04 8.32 12.71
N ALA A 88 -13.35 8.63 13.82
CA ALA A 88 -13.50 7.91 15.07
C ALA A 88 -14.96 7.95 15.56
N TYR A 89 -15.51 6.79 15.90
CA TYR A 89 -16.86 6.64 16.43
C TYR A 89 -16.82 6.17 17.90
N SER A 90 -17.52 6.88 18.78
CA SER A 90 -17.41 6.69 20.24
C SER A 90 -18.27 5.56 20.82
N ASN A 91 -19.06 4.84 20.02
CA ASN A 91 -19.92 3.76 20.51
C ASN A 91 -19.39 2.38 20.17
N GLU A 92 -19.41 1.48 21.16
CA GLU A 92 -18.94 0.09 21.09
C GLU A 92 -19.71 -0.83 20.11
N SER A 93 -20.77 -0.34 19.47
CA SER A 93 -21.45 -1.09 18.42
C SER A 93 -20.68 -0.96 17.12
N SER A 94 -20.14 -2.05 16.63
CA SER A 94 -19.36 -2.21 15.41
C SER A 94 -20.12 -1.73 14.16
N VAL A 95 -20.18 -0.42 13.93
CA VAL A 95 -20.57 0.11 12.62
C VAL A 95 -19.34 -0.01 11.75
N LYS A 96 -19.25 -1.11 11.01
CA LYS A 96 -18.34 -1.24 9.88
C LYS A 96 -18.74 -0.18 8.86
N ASP A 97 -17.76 0.43 8.20
CA ASP A 97 -17.95 1.36 7.07
C ASP A 97 -18.34 2.81 7.44
N TYR A 98 -18.14 3.24 8.72
CA TYR A 98 -18.45 4.62 9.09
C TYR A 98 -17.56 5.64 8.36
N THR A 99 -16.30 5.31 8.14
CA THR A 99 -15.35 6.12 7.35
C THR A 99 -15.85 6.34 5.94
N ASP A 100 -16.41 5.31 5.29
CA ASP A 100 -16.95 5.39 3.93
C ASP A 100 -18.12 6.37 3.85
N PHE A 101 -19.05 6.34 4.81
CA PHE A 101 -20.18 7.28 4.84
C PHE A 101 -19.72 8.72 4.99
N ILE A 102 -18.77 9.00 5.88
CA ILE A 102 -18.20 10.34 6.06
C ILE A 102 -17.51 10.80 4.78
N MET A 103 -16.71 9.92 4.16
CA MET A 103 -16.04 10.24 2.90
C MET A 103 -17.02 10.51 1.77
N LEU A 104 -18.10 9.72 1.65
CA LEU A 104 -19.17 9.94 0.67
C LEU A 104 -19.84 11.30 0.88
N ASP A 105 -20.19 11.67 2.14
CA ASP A 105 -20.79 12.96 2.46
C ASP A 105 -19.88 14.12 2.04
N HIS A 106 -18.59 14.06 2.35
CA HIS A 106 -17.61 15.06 1.94
C HIS A 106 -17.46 15.17 0.42
N ILE A 107 -17.51 14.04 -0.30
CA ILE A 107 -17.50 14.04 -1.77
C ILE A 107 -18.73 14.76 -2.30
N TYR A 108 -19.94 14.42 -1.80
CA TYR A 108 -21.18 15.08 -2.23
C TYR A 108 -21.19 16.57 -1.90
N GLN A 109 -20.78 16.98 -0.70
CA GLN A 109 -20.68 18.39 -0.33
C GLN A 109 -19.74 19.17 -1.26
N SER A 110 -18.59 18.56 -1.60
CA SER A 110 -17.62 19.18 -2.51
C SER A 110 -18.18 19.41 -3.92
N LEU A 111 -19.12 18.57 -4.37
CA LEU A 111 -19.77 18.73 -5.68
C LEU A 111 -20.73 19.95 -5.74
N TYR A 112 -21.23 20.40 -4.59
CA TYR A 112 -22.18 21.52 -4.54
C TYR A 112 -21.49 22.86 -4.28
N HIS A 113 -20.30 22.84 -3.69
CA HIS A 113 -19.63 24.08 -3.22
C HIS A 113 -18.45 24.52 -4.09
N THR A 114 -18.09 23.77 -5.14
CA THR A 114 -16.91 24.05 -5.96
C THR A 114 -17.20 23.83 -7.44
N ASP A 115 -17.56 24.91 -8.14
CA ASP A 115 -17.82 24.87 -9.59
C ASP A 115 -16.53 24.78 -10.43
N ASP A 116 -15.42 25.30 -9.90
CA ASP A 116 -14.10 25.37 -10.55
C ASP A 116 -13.29 24.05 -10.51
N VAL A 117 -13.71 23.09 -9.71
CA VAL A 117 -13.08 21.75 -9.69
C VAL A 117 -13.52 20.93 -10.89
N GLU A 118 -12.57 20.47 -11.67
CA GLU A 118 -12.80 19.76 -12.92
C GLU A 118 -12.65 18.23 -12.77
N GLN A 119 -11.81 17.82 -11.81
CA GLN A 119 -11.49 16.44 -11.57
C GLN A 119 -11.56 16.06 -10.09
N PHE A 120 -12.00 14.85 -9.85
CA PHE A 120 -11.94 14.20 -8.54
C PHE A 120 -11.08 12.96 -8.65
N ILE A 121 -10.15 12.78 -7.71
CA ILE A 121 -9.36 11.57 -7.57
C ILE A 121 -9.73 10.90 -6.26
N ILE A 122 -10.08 9.61 -6.32
CA ILE A 122 -10.47 8.82 -5.17
C ILE A 122 -9.47 7.67 -5.02
N ILE A 123 -8.85 7.58 -3.84
CA ILE A 123 -7.94 6.48 -3.50
C ILE A 123 -8.66 5.53 -2.57
N THR A 124 -9.15 4.44 -3.10
CA THR A 124 -9.85 3.35 -2.40
C THR A 124 -9.90 2.11 -3.28
N GLY A 125 -10.09 0.95 -2.66
CA GLY A 125 -10.39 -0.31 -3.39
C GLY A 125 -11.82 -0.76 -3.21
N ASP A 126 -12.62 -0.02 -2.41
CA ASP A 126 -13.97 -0.45 -2.07
C ASP A 126 -14.98 -0.15 -3.19
N GLY A 127 -15.62 -1.21 -3.66
CA GLY A 127 -16.65 -1.15 -4.69
C GLY A 127 -17.87 -0.28 -4.33
N HIS A 128 -18.12 0.00 -3.06
CA HIS A 128 -19.24 0.85 -2.60
C HIS A 128 -19.16 2.29 -3.16
N PHE A 129 -17.96 2.78 -3.46
CA PHE A 129 -17.79 4.09 -4.10
C PHE A 129 -18.21 4.16 -5.57
N SER A 130 -18.50 3.03 -6.20
CA SER A 130 -18.87 2.98 -7.63
C SER A 130 -20.12 3.81 -7.96
N SER A 131 -21.10 3.89 -7.05
CA SER A 131 -22.32 4.66 -7.23
C SER A 131 -22.06 6.17 -7.28
N VAL A 132 -21.26 6.70 -6.36
CA VAL A 132 -20.92 8.14 -6.35
C VAL A 132 -20.03 8.50 -7.54
N ILE A 133 -19.10 7.64 -7.92
CA ILE A 133 -18.26 7.82 -9.12
C ILE A 133 -19.12 7.92 -10.37
N ALA A 134 -20.05 6.99 -10.55
CA ALA A 134 -20.98 7.02 -11.67
C ALA A 134 -21.87 8.28 -11.67
N PHE A 135 -22.33 8.69 -10.49
CA PHE A 135 -23.13 9.92 -10.33
C PHE A 135 -22.34 11.16 -10.76
N ILE A 136 -21.11 11.33 -10.27
CA ILE A 136 -20.26 12.49 -10.59
C ILE A 136 -20.00 12.56 -12.10
N LYS A 137 -19.59 11.44 -12.70
CA LYS A 137 -19.31 11.34 -14.13
C LYS A 137 -20.50 11.70 -14.99
N ARG A 138 -21.70 11.17 -14.65
CA ARG A 138 -22.90 11.35 -15.47
C ARG A 138 -23.56 12.71 -15.25
N ASN A 139 -23.74 13.12 -13.99
CA ASN A 139 -24.57 14.26 -13.65
C ASN A 139 -23.79 15.55 -13.52
N ARG A 140 -22.50 15.49 -13.19
CA ARG A 140 -21.64 16.66 -13.02
C ARG A 140 -20.64 16.85 -14.17
N LYS A 141 -20.52 15.85 -15.05
CA LYS A 141 -19.59 15.86 -16.19
C LYS A 141 -18.13 16.14 -15.78
N LYS A 142 -17.77 15.78 -14.55
CA LYS A 142 -16.41 15.92 -14.03
C LYS A 142 -15.59 14.67 -14.38
N VAL A 143 -14.29 14.85 -14.50
CA VAL A 143 -13.34 13.74 -14.65
C VAL A 143 -13.20 13.02 -13.31
N ILE A 144 -13.21 11.69 -13.32
CA ILE A 144 -13.00 10.87 -12.12
C ILE A 144 -11.82 9.92 -12.33
N GLY A 145 -10.78 10.12 -11.52
CA GLY A 145 -9.67 9.20 -11.40
C GLY A 145 -9.80 8.30 -10.17
N VAL A 146 -9.36 7.07 -10.30
CA VAL A 146 -9.30 6.13 -9.17
C VAL A 146 -7.91 5.54 -9.05
N TYR A 147 -7.38 5.50 -7.82
CA TYR A 147 -6.22 4.70 -7.46
C TYR A 147 -6.64 3.59 -6.51
N GLY A 148 -6.12 2.41 -6.72
CA GLY A 148 -6.21 1.29 -5.79
C GLY A 148 -4.94 0.45 -5.82
N LEU A 149 -4.75 -0.39 -4.81
CA LEU A 149 -3.61 -1.30 -4.77
C LEU A 149 -3.80 -2.44 -5.77
N ALA A 150 -2.73 -2.85 -6.42
CA ALA A 150 -2.72 -3.96 -7.35
C ALA A 150 -3.35 -5.22 -6.71
N GLY A 151 -4.26 -5.85 -7.44
CA GLY A 151 -5.02 -7.00 -6.97
C GLY A 151 -6.14 -6.70 -5.97
N SER A 152 -6.34 -5.43 -5.54
CA SER A 152 -7.45 -5.05 -4.66
C SER A 152 -8.34 -3.94 -5.23
N LEU A 153 -8.04 -3.42 -6.40
CA LEU A 153 -8.88 -2.43 -7.08
C LEU A 153 -10.12 -3.11 -7.67
N HIS A 154 -11.28 -2.77 -7.11
CA HIS A 154 -12.53 -3.40 -7.53
C HIS A 154 -12.89 -3.03 -8.97
N ARG A 155 -13.26 -4.03 -9.81
CA ARG A 155 -13.55 -3.84 -11.24
C ARG A 155 -14.63 -2.77 -11.49
N GLN A 156 -15.68 -2.71 -10.67
CA GLN A 156 -16.73 -1.71 -10.81
C GLN A 156 -16.21 -0.26 -10.70
N LEU A 157 -15.19 -0.01 -9.85
CA LEU A 157 -14.56 1.31 -9.76
C LEU A 157 -13.89 1.69 -11.08
N CYS A 158 -13.17 0.75 -11.71
CA CYS A 158 -12.55 0.96 -13.01
C CYS A 158 -13.59 1.24 -14.10
N ASP A 159 -14.68 0.46 -14.12
CA ASP A 159 -15.74 0.59 -15.13
C ASP A 159 -16.45 1.95 -15.04
N CYS A 160 -16.75 2.40 -13.80
CA CYS A 160 -17.44 3.67 -13.56
C CYS A 160 -16.54 4.90 -13.71
N SER A 161 -15.26 4.81 -13.39
CA SER A 161 -14.31 5.94 -13.45
C SER A 161 -14.06 6.44 -14.88
N THR A 162 -13.44 7.60 -15.01
CA THR A 162 -12.90 8.09 -16.28
C THR A 162 -11.57 7.40 -16.59
N TRP A 163 -10.70 7.32 -15.60
CA TRP A 163 -9.43 6.61 -15.65
C TRP A 163 -9.12 5.93 -14.33
N ALA A 164 -8.20 4.96 -14.33
CA ALA A 164 -7.80 4.24 -13.12
C ALA A 164 -6.34 3.80 -13.18
N LYS A 165 -5.66 3.87 -12.04
CA LYS A 165 -4.29 3.37 -11.85
C LYS A 165 -4.23 2.37 -10.70
N GLU A 166 -3.41 1.34 -10.87
CA GLU A 166 -3.01 0.45 -9.79
C GLU A 166 -1.66 0.86 -9.22
N ILE A 167 -1.58 0.83 -7.89
CA ILE A 167 -0.36 1.06 -7.11
C ILE A 167 0.25 -0.31 -6.79
N SER A 168 1.48 -0.52 -7.19
CA SER A 168 2.29 -1.71 -6.87
C SER A 168 3.70 -1.31 -6.45
N VAL A 169 4.49 -2.28 -6.04
CA VAL A 169 5.92 -2.08 -5.75
C VAL A 169 6.73 -2.50 -6.97
N ALA A 170 7.80 -1.76 -7.27
CA ALA A 170 8.70 -2.07 -8.37
C ALA A 170 9.35 -3.44 -8.18
N GLU A 171 9.21 -4.32 -9.18
CA GLU A 171 9.75 -5.69 -9.13
C GLU A 171 11.28 -5.73 -8.93
N GLY A 172 12.01 -4.76 -9.46
CA GLY A 172 13.47 -4.69 -9.34
C GLY A 172 13.97 -4.59 -7.90
N ASP A 173 13.20 -3.97 -7.01
CA ASP A 173 13.57 -3.86 -5.60
C ASP A 173 13.45 -5.21 -4.87
N GLU A 174 12.48 -6.05 -5.24
CA GLU A 174 12.31 -7.37 -4.61
C GLU A 174 13.46 -8.31 -4.95
N LEU A 175 13.92 -8.34 -6.18
CA LEU A 175 15.03 -9.20 -6.61
C LEU A 175 16.33 -8.85 -5.90
N GLU A 176 16.60 -7.57 -5.68
CA GLU A 176 17.77 -7.12 -4.93
C GLU A 176 17.69 -7.58 -3.47
N TYR A 177 16.55 -7.38 -2.81
CA TYR A 177 16.31 -7.82 -1.42
C TYR A 177 16.36 -9.33 -1.28
N GLN A 178 15.83 -10.06 -2.24
CA GLN A 178 15.92 -11.52 -2.32
C GLN A 178 17.38 -11.98 -2.38
N THR A 179 18.17 -11.36 -3.23
CA THR A 179 19.61 -11.66 -3.36
C THR A 179 20.35 -11.40 -2.04
N TYR A 180 20.07 -10.29 -1.37
CA TYR A 180 20.69 -9.97 -0.07
C TYR A 180 20.31 -10.97 1.02
N LEU A 181 19.04 -11.39 1.09
CA LEU A 181 18.58 -12.39 2.04
C LEU A 181 19.23 -13.75 1.81
N LEU A 182 19.27 -14.22 0.56
CA LEU A 182 19.88 -15.52 0.22
C LEU A 182 21.39 -15.53 0.50
N ARG A 183 22.11 -14.45 0.18
CA ARG A 183 23.54 -14.30 0.53
C ARG A 183 23.77 -14.34 2.03
N ASN A 184 22.92 -13.68 2.81
CA ASN A 184 23.03 -13.67 4.26
C ASN A 184 22.71 -15.04 4.87
N LEU A 185 21.71 -15.75 4.37
CA LEU A 185 21.39 -17.13 4.79
C LEU A 185 22.53 -18.09 4.45
N HIS A 186 23.11 -17.99 3.26
CA HIS A 186 24.28 -18.77 2.86
C HIS A 186 25.49 -18.53 3.80
N ASP A 187 25.77 -17.25 4.10
CA ASP A 187 26.84 -16.88 5.04
C ASP A 187 26.57 -17.41 6.47
N ALA A 188 25.31 -17.46 6.88
CA ALA A 188 24.93 -17.99 8.20
C ALA A 188 25.12 -19.52 8.26
N GLU A 189 24.68 -20.25 7.24
CA GLU A 189 24.82 -21.72 7.16
C GLU A 189 26.30 -22.13 7.10
N THR A 190 27.11 -21.46 6.26
CA THR A 190 28.55 -21.75 6.15
C THR A 190 29.33 -21.51 7.47
N LYS A 191 28.83 -20.61 8.31
CA LYS A 191 29.40 -20.32 9.64
C LYS A 191 28.77 -21.13 10.77
N GLY A 192 27.93 -22.11 10.45
CA GLY A 192 27.23 -22.94 11.43
C GLY A 192 26.28 -22.16 12.35
N LYS A 193 25.76 -20.99 11.92
CA LYS A 193 24.82 -20.20 12.68
C LYS A 193 23.41 -20.73 12.43
N LEU A 194 22.53 -20.53 13.42
CA LEU A 194 21.11 -20.91 13.34
C LEU A 194 20.27 -19.68 13.00
N PRO A 195 19.98 -19.42 11.71
CA PRO A 195 19.22 -18.25 11.31
C PRO A 195 17.74 -18.41 11.71
N THR A 196 17.17 -17.35 12.28
CA THR A 196 15.75 -17.24 12.56
C THR A 196 15.18 -16.09 11.74
N PHE A 197 13.86 -16.04 11.52
CA PHE A 197 13.22 -15.02 10.70
C PHE A 197 13.68 -13.60 11.10
N GLY A 198 13.46 -13.20 12.34
CA GLY A 198 13.80 -11.85 12.80
C GLY A 198 15.28 -11.54 12.69
N ARG A 199 16.17 -12.46 13.13
CA ARG A 199 17.63 -12.27 13.04
C ARG A 199 18.11 -12.18 11.59
N THR A 200 17.52 -12.93 10.68
CA THR A 200 17.87 -12.86 9.25
C THR A 200 17.53 -11.49 8.70
N VAL A 201 16.34 -10.97 8.97
CA VAL A 201 15.91 -9.62 8.55
C VAL A 201 16.82 -8.55 9.16
N ASP A 202 16.99 -8.55 10.49
CA ASP A 202 17.78 -7.54 11.20
C ASP A 202 19.24 -7.50 10.71
N TYR A 203 19.83 -8.67 10.52
CA TYR A 203 21.23 -8.77 10.10
C TYR A 203 21.41 -8.37 8.63
N THR A 204 20.45 -8.73 7.76
CA THR A 204 20.48 -8.35 6.34
C THR A 204 20.32 -6.85 6.20
N GLN A 205 19.36 -6.25 6.90
CA GLN A 205 19.18 -4.80 6.93
C GLN A 205 20.41 -4.07 7.47
N GLY A 206 21.00 -4.54 8.56
CA GLY A 206 22.22 -3.95 9.12
C GLY A 206 23.42 -3.99 8.17
N ARG A 207 23.49 -5.00 7.29
CA ARG A 207 24.61 -5.19 6.36
C ARG A 207 24.45 -4.43 5.05
N TYR A 208 23.23 -4.41 4.49
CA TYR A 208 22.96 -3.89 3.15
C TYR A 208 22.12 -2.60 3.16
N GLY A 209 21.60 -2.19 4.32
CA GLY A 209 20.66 -1.07 4.42
C GLY A 209 19.27 -1.47 3.92
N GLY A 210 18.48 -0.48 3.56
CA GLY A 210 17.17 -0.68 2.94
C GLY A 210 16.00 -0.84 3.92
N ASP A 211 14.85 -1.16 3.38
CA ASP A 211 13.59 -1.22 4.12
C ASP A 211 13.41 -2.58 4.81
N ARG A 212 13.25 -2.56 6.15
CA ARG A 212 13.01 -3.74 6.97
C ARG A 212 11.76 -4.52 6.53
N PHE A 213 10.67 -3.80 6.24
CA PHE A 213 9.40 -4.42 5.89
C PHE A 213 9.47 -5.14 4.54
N LEU A 214 10.27 -4.63 3.62
CA LEU A 214 10.51 -5.28 2.34
C LEU A 214 11.32 -6.58 2.52
N TYR A 215 12.33 -6.59 3.38
CA TYR A 215 13.02 -7.82 3.76
C TYR A 215 12.08 -8.85 4.39
N GLU A 216 11.21 -8.42 5.31
CA GLU A 216 10.23 -9.32 5.94
C GLU A 216 9.28 -9.93 4.90
N ARG A 217 8.79 -9.13 3.95
CA ARG A 217 7.91 -9.60 2.89
C ARG A 217 8.60 -10.58 1.96
N VAL A 218 9.77 -10.22 1.44
CA VAL A 218 10.53 -11.08 0.52
C VAL A 218 10.91 -12.39 1.20
N LEU A 219 11.31 -12.36 2.47
CA LEU A 219 11.62 -13.58 3.21
C LEU A 219 10.37 -14.47 3.43
N ARG A 220 9.18 -13.88 3.65
CA ARG A 220 7.92 -14.65 3.71
C ARG A 220 7.60 -15.29 2.37
N ASN A 221 7.72 -14.55 1.26
CA ASN A 221 7.50 -15.09 -0.08
C ASN A 221 8.44 -16.28 -0.35
N LEU A 222 9.73 -16.15 -0.01
CA LEU A 222 10.70 -17.25 -0.15
C LEU A 222 10.32 -18.49 0.69
N ILE A 223 9.69 -18.29 1.86
CA ILE A 223 9.20 -19.39 2.70
C ILE A 223 7.93 -19.99 2.09
N ASP A 224 6.98 -19.19 1.66
CA ASP A 224 5.70 -19.63 1.11
C ASP A 224 5.89 -20.37 -0.22
N GLU A 225 6.85 -19.94 -1.02
CA GLU A 225 7.25 -20.59 -2.28
C GLU A 225 8.16 -21.81 -2.09
N GLY A 226 8.65 -22.04 -0.86
CA GLY A 226 9.45 -23.21 -0.51
C GLY A 226 10.95 -23.14 -0.87
N TYR A 227 11.47 -21.98 -1.22
CA TYR A 227 12.92 -21.74 -1.36
C TYR A 227 13.63 -21.68 -0.01
N VAL A 228 12.92 -21.23 1.02
CA VAL A 228 13.38 -21.23 2.41
C VAL A 228 12.42 -22.07 3.23
N VAL A 229 12.95 -23.00 4.01
CA VAL A 229 12.18 -23.89 4.87
C VAL A 229 12.30 -23.42 6.32
N SER A 230 11.17 -23.38 7.02
CA SER A 230 11.11 -23.04 8.46
C SER A 230 10.86 -24.30 9.27
N SER A 231 11.85 -24.74 10.05
CA SER A 231 11.78 -25.95 10.87
C SER A 231 11.77 -25.62 12.36
N LEU A 232 10.96 -26.33 13.15
CA LEU A 232 10.95 -26.17 14.59
C LEU A 232 12.20 -26.85 15.18
N CYS A 233 12.96 -26.10 15.96
CA CYS A 233 14.16 -26.57 16.65
C CYS A 233 14.06 -26.27 18.14
N THR A 234 14.72 -27.11 18.98
CA THR A 234 14.79 -26.89 20.43
C THR A 234 16.22 -26.53 20.80
N SER A 235 16.42 -25.45 21.54
CA SER A 235 17.71 -25.04 22.06
C SER A 235 18.20 -25.99 23.16
N VAL A 236 19.47 -25.92 23.50
CA VAL A 236 20.08 -26.68 24.62
C VAL A 236 19.38 -26.37 25.96
N GLU A 237 18.76 -25.19 26.08
CA GLU A 237 18.00 -24.73 27.25
C GLU A 237 16.50 -25.16 27.21
N GLY A 238 16.11 -25.97 26.22
CA GLY A 238 14.72 -26.45 26.07
C GLY A 238 13.74 -25.42 25.46
N ARG A 239 14.23 -24.30 24.93
CA ARG A 239 13.36 -23.31 24.25
C ARG A 239 13.15 -23.68 22.80
N GLU A 240 11.90 -23.69 22.37
CA GLU A 240 11.54 -23.90 20.99
C GLU A 240 11.70 -22.62 20.15
N PHE A 241 12.24 -22.73 18.95
CA PHE A 241 12.35 -21.65 18.00
C PHE A 241 12.28 -22.20 16.55
N LYS A 242 11.88 -21.34 15.61
CA LYS A 242 11.85 -21.67 14.19
C LYS A 242 13.18 -21.29 13.54
N MET A 243 13.89 -22.28 13.03
CA MET A 243 15.13 -22.11 12.27
C MET A 243 14.83 -22.09 10.77
N LEU A 244 15.52 -21.25 10.04
CA LEU A 244 15.45 -21.20 8.58
C LEU A 244 16.59 -22.01 7.97
N SER A 245 16.29 -22.72 6.89
CA SER A 245 17.25 -23.38 6.01
C SER A 245 16.87 -23.15 4.56
N VAL A 246 17.85 -23.09 3.66
CA VAL A 246 17.59 -22.80 2.24
C VAL A 246 17.63 -24.09 1.44
N ASN A 247 16.67 -24.25 0.54
CA ASN A 247 16.71 -25.29 -0.49
C ASN A 247 17.59 -24.81 -1.66
N TRP A 248 18.92 -24.99 -1.51
CA TRP A 248 19.89 -24.49 -2.48
C TRP A 248 19.80 -25.17 -3.85
N GLU A 249 19.29 -26.38 -3.95
CA GLU A 249 19.08 -27.05 -5.22
C GLU A 249 18.05 -26.27 -6.03
N ARG A 250 16.91 -26.02 -5.43
CA ARG A 250 15.82 -25.29 -6.06
C ARG A 250 16.17 -23.80 -6.34
N VAL A 251 16.87 -23.16 -5.41
CA VAL A 251 17.32 -21.77 -5.57
C VAL A 251 18.23 -21.62 -6.80
N ARG A 252 19.18 -22.54 -7.01
CA ARG A 252 20.09 -22.52 -8.17
C ARG A 252 19.38 -22.82 -9.49
N GLU A 253 18.35 -23.67 -9.47
CA GLU A 253 17.62 -24.04 -10.68
C GLU A 253 16.63 -22.97 -11.14
N GLU A 254 15.98 -22.28 -10.19
CA GLU A 254 14.82 -21.41 -10.48
C GLU A 254 15.09 -19.90 -10.30
N LEU A 255 16.09 -19.49 -9.49
CA LEU A 255 16.30 -18.10 -9.11
C LEU A 255 17.60 -17.47 -9.64
N ASP A 256 18.36 -18.14 -10.47
CA ASP A 256 19.60 -17.61 -11.10
C ASP A 256 20.63 -17.07 -10.06
N PHE A 257 20.80 -17.80 -8.92
CA PHE A 257 21.59 -17.40 -7.74
C PHE A 257 22.92 -18.15 -7.63
#